data_528452162a0a0715626a20cde309d9a0
#
_entry.id   528452162a0a0715626a20cde309d9a0
#
_cell.length_a   1.000
_cell.length_b   1.000
_cell.length_c   1.000
_cell.angle_alpha   90.00
_cell.angle_beta   90.00
_cell.angle_gamma   90.00
#
_symmetry.space_group_name_H-M   'P 1'
#
loop_
_entity.id
_entity.type
_entity.pdbx_description
1 polymer ?
#
loop_
_entity_poly.entity_id
_entity_poly.type
_entity_poly.pdbx_seq_one_letter_code
_entity_poly.pdbx_strand_id
1 'polypeptide(L)'
;MSHVRQQIRDYAANLLISFIYDRFGIVIQDRFGANLSPRVGEDLLSTGTMYKFRKYALDDAQLPALCVYTTNDVTRLATMGNRTLSHSLELRVDVINKGSSINIFENIEGFCAELNSAFETDYTFRGLVKSCVLTQADFSVNTTGEKAIGTGKMIFDVKYMTAIDNCQVSI
;
A
#
# COMPACT_ATOMS: atom_id res chain seq x y z
N MET A 1 17.38 -3.21 -14.25
CA MET A 1 16.66 -4.14 -13.36
C MET A 1 16.22 -3.38 -12.12
N SER A 2 14.99 -3.58 -11.64
CA SER A 2 14.52 -2.88 -10.45
C SER A 2 14.97 -3.62 -9.19
N HIS A 3 15.35 -2.87 -8.15
CA HIS A 3 15.69 -3.43 -6.84
C HIS A 3 14.49 -4.17 -6.23
N VAL A 4 14.70 -5.26 -5.46
CA VAL A 4 13.62 -6.07 -4.84
C VAL A 4 12.64 -5.21 -4.03
N ARG A 5 13.09 -4.21 -3.29
CA ARG A 5 12.23 -3.26 -2.57
C ARG A 5 11.25 -2.53 -3.50
N GLN A 6 11.70 -2.15 -4.70
CA GLN A 6 10.84 -1.52 -5.70
C GLN A 6 9.81 -2.51 -6.24
N GLN A 7 10.22 -3.76 -6.50
CA GLN A 7 9.32 -4.83 -6.94
C GLN A 7 8.24 -5.11 -5.89
N ILE A 8 8.61 -5.19 -4.61
CA ILE A 8 7.68 -5.39 -3.48
C ILE A 8 6.66 -4.25 -3.44
N ARG A 9 7.11 -2.98 -3.49
CA ARG A 9 6.23 -1.81 -3.48
C ARG A 9 5.29 -1.81 -4.68
N ASP A 10 5.83 -2.09 -5.88
CA ASP A 10 5.04 -2.07 -7.11
C ASP A 10 4.02 -3.22 -7.13
N TYR A 11 4.39 -4.39 -6.61
CA TYR A 11 3.46 -5.51 -6.45
C TYR A 11 2.33 -5.17 -5.48
N ALA A 12 2.67 -4.65 -4.29
CA ALA A 12 1.69 -4.24 -3.30
C ALA A 12 0.72 -3.18 -3.86
N ALA A 13 1.23 -2.18 -4.58
CA ALA A 13 0.40 -1.17 -5.22
C ALA A 13 -0.56 -1.78 -6.25
N ASN A 14 -0.07 -2.67 -7.11
CA ASN A 14 -0.90 -3.32 -8.14
C ASN A 14 -1.95 -4.25 -7.52
N LEU A 15 -1.61 -4.98 -6.46
CA LEU A 15 -2.55 -5.81 -5.70
C LEU A 15 -3.70 -4.97 -5.15
N LEU A 16 -3.38 -3.84 -4.51
CA LEU A 16 -4.39 -2.94 -3.95
C LEU A 16 -5.24 -2.27 -5.02
N ILE A 17 -4.66 -1.88 -6.15
CA ILE A 17 -5.41 -1.30 -7.28
C ILE A 17 -6.48 -2.29 -7.78
N SER A 18 -6.09 -3.53 -8.02
CA SER A 18 -7.01 -4.56 -8.48
C SER A 18 -8.08 -4.87 -7.44
N PHE A 19 -7.69 -5.00 -6.18
CA PHE A 19 -8.60 -5.29 -5.08
C PHE A 19 -9.63 -4.17 -4.88
N ILE A 20 -9.20 -2.90 -4.86
CA ILE A 20 -10.07 -1.75 -4.69
C ILE A 20 -11.06 -1.65 -5.85
N TYR A 21 -10.61 -1.90 -7.07
CA TYR A 21 -11.48 -1.92 -8.24
C TYR A 21 -12.53 -3.01 -8.15
N ASP A 22 -12.11 -4.25 -7.86
CA ASP A 22 -13.01 -5.41 -7.81
C ASP A 22 -14.00 -5.34 -6.64
N ARG A 23 -13.57 -4.82 -5.50
CA ARG A 23 -14.37 -4.80 -4.26
C ARG A 23 -15.29 -3.60 -4.15
N PHE A 24 -14.82 -2.42 -4.57
CA PHE A 24 -15.51 -1.15 -4.36
C PHE A 24 -15.94 -0.44 -5.64
N GLY A 25 -15.54 -0.91 -6.81
CA GLY A 25 -15.79 -0.24 -8.08
C GLY A 25 -15.05 1.11 -8.22
N ILE A 26 -14.03 1.36 -7.40
CA ILE A 26 -13.25 2.61 -7.41
C ILE A 26 -12.13 2.49 -8.43
N VAL A 27 -12.08 3.42 -9.37
CA VAL A 27 -10.99 3.52 -10.33
C VAL A 27 -9.82 4.28 -9.72
N ILE A 28 -8.67 3.64 -9.66
CA ILE A 28 -7.44 4.26 -9.16
C ILE A 28 -6.68 4.90 -10.33
N GLN A 29 -6.31 6.15 -10.14
CA GLN A 29 -5.52 6.95 -11.09
C GLN A 29 -4.14 7.26 -10.51
N ASP A 30 -3.18 7.52 -11.39
CA ASP A 30 -1.90 8.09 -10.98
C ASP A 30 -2.05 9.60 -10.66
N ARG A 31 -0.95 10.22 -10.22
CA ARG A 31 -0.91 11.65 -9.90
C ARG A 31 -1.18 12.58 -11.11
N PHE A 32 -1.18 12.04 -12.31
CA PHE A 32 -1.44 12.77 -13.56
C PHE A 32 -2.84 12.50 -14.12
N GLY A 33 -3.66 11.69 -13.41
CA GLY A 33 -5.00 11.31 -13.82
C GLY A 33 -5.05 10.12 -14.79
N ALA A 34 -3.91 9.45 -15.05
CA ALA A 34 -3.91 8.25 -15.88
C ALA A 34 -4.50 7.06 -15.08
N ASN A 35 -5.42 6.33 -15.70
CA ASN A 35 -6.09 5.19 -15.10
C ASN A 35 -5.11 4.02 -14.89
N LEU A 36 -4.99 3.55 -13.65
CA LEU A 36 -4.18 2.41 -13.26
C LEU A 36 -5.00 1.12 -13.09
N SER A 37 -6.32 1.23 -13.04
CA SER A 37 -7.20 0.07 -12.87
C SER A 37 -7.28 -0.77 -14.16
N PRO A 38 -7.45 -2.11 -14.04
CA PRO A 38 -7.32 -3.03 -15.19
C PRO A 38 -8.46 -2.91 -16.22
N ARG A 39 -9.58 -2.31 -15.85
CA ARG A 39 -10.75 -2.13 -16.72
C ARG A 39 -11.34 -0.74 -16.55
N VAL A 40 -11.78 -0.15 -17.66
CA VAL A 40 -12.57 1.06 -17.68
C VAL A 40 -13.99 0.66 -18.04
N GLY A 41 -14.88 0.59 -17.06
CA GLY A 41 -16.32 0.49 -17.28
C GLY A 41 -16.90 1.87 -17.55
N GLU A 42 -18.00 1.96 -18.30
CA GLU A 42 -18.63 3.23 -18.64
C GLU A 42 -19.26 3.97 -17.45
N ASP A 43 -19.47 3.28 -16.30
CA ASP A 43 -20.05 3.87 -15.10
C ASP A 43 -18.98 4.03 -13.99
N LEU A 44 -18.20 5.09 -14.09
CA LEU A 44 -17.23 5.48 -13.06
C LEU A 44 -17.97 6.04 -11.85
N LEU A 45 -18.19 5.24 -10.82
CA LEU A 45 -18.86 5.66 -9.59
C LEU A 45 -17.99 6.57 -8.72
N SER A 46 -16.68 6.34 -8.70
CA SER A 46 -15.71 7.18 -7.98
C SER A 46 -14.29 6.94 -8.46
N THR A 47 -13.44 7.94 -8.28
CA THR A 47 -12.01 7.87 -8.58
C THR A 47 -11.20 8.13 -7.33
N GLY A 48 -10.06 7.43 -7.21
CA GLY A 48 -9.07 7.66 -6.17
C GLY A 48 -7.68 7.84 -6.78
N THR A 49 -6.77 8.47 -6.07
CA THR A 49 -5.40 8.71 -6.56
C THR A 49 -4.40 7.88 -5.77
N MET A 50 -3.49 7.20 -6.48
CA MET A 50 -2.42 6.42 -5.86
C MET A 50 -1.07 7.11 -6.01
N TYR A 51 -0.32 7.10 -4.90
CA TYR A 51 1.06 7.55 -4.83
C TYR A 51 1.96 6.41 -4.37
N LYS A 52 3.03 6.14 -5.12
CA LYS A 52 4.09 5.18 -4.74
C LYS A 52 5.20 5.81 -3.88
N PHE A 53 4.85 6.86 -3.15
CA PHE A 53 5.73 7.57 -2.21
C PHE A 53 4.89 8.32 -1.18
N ARG A 54 5.50 8.71 -0.08
CA ARG A 54 4.82 9.52 0.92
C ARG A 54 4.66 10.96 0.42
N LYS A 55 3.41 11.43 0.36
CA LYS A 55 3.10 12.82 0.02
C LYS A 55 2.48 13.52 1.23
N TYR A 56 3.03 14.69 1.59
CA TYR A 56 2.63 15.39 2.81
C TYR A 56 1.49 16.37 2.61
N ALA A 57 1.27 16.97 1.54
CA ALA A 57 0.15 17.86 1.30
C ALA A 57 -0.61 17.35 0.08
N LEU A 58 -1.84 16.90 0.30
CA LEU A 58 -2.76 16.51 -0.75
C LEU A 58 -3.80 17.62 -0.88
N ASP A 59 -4.00 18.09 -2.09
CA ASP A 59 -5.10 18.98 -2.41
C ASP A 59 -6.42 18.24 -2.33
N ASP A 60 -7.49 18.92 -2.01
CA ASP A 60 -8.84 18.36 -1.92
C ASP A 60 -9.29 17.60 -3.17
N ALA A 61 -8.82 18.03 -4.34
CA ALA A 61 -9.10 17.39 -5.61
C ALA A 61 -8.38 16.03 -5.80
N GLN A 62 -7.40 15.72 -4.95
CA GLN A 62 -6.63 14.47 -5.00
C GLN A 62 -7.12 13.41 -4.01
N LEU A 63 -8.20 13.71 -3.27
CA LEU A 63 -8.81 12.79 -2.33
C LEU A 63 -10.02 12.07 -2.98
N PRO A 64 -10.26 10.80 -2.69
CA PRO A 64 -9.50 9.91 -1.80
C PRO A 64 -8.12 9.54 -2.36
N ALA A 65 -7.12 9.39 -1.50
CA ALA A 65 -5.75 9.07 -1.88
C ALA A 65 -5.22 7.85 -1.13
N LEU A 66 -4.40 7.08 -1.83
CA LEU A 66 -3.69 5.92 -1.32
C LEU A 66 -2.20 6.12 -1.55
N CYS A 67 -1.40 6.08 -0.48
CA CYS A 67 0.06 6.16 -0.57
C CYS A 67 0.66 4.81 -0.22
N VAL A 68 1.43 4.20 -1.13
CA VAL A 68 2.12 2.93 -0.91
C VAL A 68 3.62 3.16 -1.04
N TYR A 69 4.36 2.97 0.04
CA TYR A 69 5.80 3.23 0.06
C TYR A 69 6.53 2.34 1.06
N THR A 70 7.83 2.19 0.86
CA THR A 70 8.69 1.43 1.77
C THR A 70 9.59 2.39 2.55
N THR A 71 9.84 2.06 3.82
CA THR A 71 10.67 2.88 4.70
C THR A 71 11.89 2.10 5.15
N ASN A 72 11.85 1.48 6.27
CA ASN A 72 12.97 0.85 6.93
C ASN A 72 13.24 -0.54 6.36
N ASP A 73 14.50 -0.87 6.07
CA ASP A 73 14.93 -2.19 5.60
C ASP A 73 16.10 -2.67 6.46
N VAL A 74 15.81 -3.61 7.35
CA VAL A 74 16.81 -4.20 8.24
C VAL A 74 17.33 -5.49 7.62
N THR A 75 18.61 -5.51 7.31
CA THR A 75 19.28 -6.65 6.68
C THR A 75 20.09 -7.43 7.71
N ARG A 76 19.97 -8.74 7.69
CA ARG A 76 20.75 -9.65 8.55
C ARG A 76 21.30 -10.80 7.70
N LEU A 77 22.46 -11.31 8.07
CA LEU A 77 23.01 -12.53 7.48
C LEU A 77 22.15 -13.73 7.92
N ALA A 78 21.52 -14.40 6.97
CA ALA A 78 20.63 -15.52 7.25
C ALA A 78 21.42 -16.83 7.54
N THR A 79 22.46 -17.11 6.75
CA THR A 79 23.33 -18.29 6.93
C THR A 79 24.74 -17.99 6.47
N MET A 80 25.74 -18.49 7.21
CA MET A 80 27.14 -18.32 6.81
C MET A 80 27.53 -19.14 5.56
N GLY A 81 26.83 -20.26 5.30
CA GLY A 81 27.18 -21.16 4.20
C GLY A 81 26.69 -20.73 2.83
N ASN A 82 25.50 -20.13 2.75
CA ASN A 82 24.82 -19.86 1.48
C ASN A 82 24.88 -18.40 1.01
N ARG A 83 25.62 -17.54 1.71
CA ARG A 83 25.71 -16.10 1.39
C ARG A 83 24.35 -15.43 1.14
N THR A 84 23.37 -15.77 1.98
CA THR A 84 22.01 -15.29 1.88
C THR A 84 21.75 -14.20 2.92
N LEU A 85 21.12 -13.11 2.50
CA LEU A 85 20.68 -12.03 3.35
C LEU A 85 19.18 -12.16 3.62
N SER A 86 18.79 -12.05 4.87
CA SER A 86 17.39 -11.90 5.30
C SER A 86 17.08 -10.43 5.52
N HIS A 87 15.98 -9.98 4.97
CA HIS A 87 15.50 -8.62 5.05
C HIS A 87 14.17 -8.55 5.79
N SER A 88 14.00 -7.52 6.61
CA SER A 88 12.73 -7.12 7.20
C SER A 88 12.47 -5.68 6.75
N LEU A 89 11.51 -5.51 5.86
CA LEU A 89 11.17 -4.25 5.20
C LEU A 89 9.83 -3.76 5.71
N GLU A 90 9.77 -2.50 6.13
CA GLU A 90 8.49 -1.84 6.40
C GLU A 90 7.83 -1.37 5.11
N LEU A 91 6.70 -1.97 4.78
CA LEU A 91 5.77 -1.49 3.74
C LEU A 91 4.67 -0.70 4.43
N ARG A 92 4.49 0.54 4.01
CA ARG A 92 3.46 1.44 4.55
C ARG A 92 2.39 1.73 3.52
N VAL A 93 1.15 1.69 4.00
CA VAL A 93 -0.05 2.03 3.23
C VAL A 93 -0.82 3.09 4.01
N ASP A 94 -0.84 4.31 3.48
CA ASP A 94 -1.60 5.42 4.04
C ASP A 94 -2.86 5.64 3.19
N VAL A 95 -4.02 5.58 3.81
CA VAL A 95 -5.32 5.88 3.20
C VAL A 95 -5.79 7.23 3.70
N ILE A 96 -6.11 8.13 2.79
CA ILE A 96 -6.58 9.47 3.14
C ILE A 96 -7.88 9.72 2.42
N ASN A 97 -8.92 10.05 3.18
CA ASN A 97 -10.25 10.33 2.64
C ASN A 97 -10.85 11.57 3.28
N LYS A 98 -11.80 12.19 2.58
CA LYS A 98 -12.53 13.36 3.01
C LYS A 98 -14.02 13.01 3.10
N GLY A 99 -14.69 13.44 4.16
CA GLY A 99 -16.10 13.13 4.35
C GLY A 99 -16.74 13.89 5.49
N SER A 100 -17.96 13.49 5.89
CA SER A 100 -18.60 14.01 7.09
C SER A 100 -17.91 13.43 8.34
N SER A 101 -17.79 14.24 9.38
CA SER A 101 -17.06 13.85 10.61
C SER A 101 -17.64 12.64 11.34
N ILE A 102 -18.92 12.35 11.14
CA ILE A 102 -19.62 11.31 11.91
C ILE A 102 -19.24 9.90 11.45
N ASN A 103 -19.03 9.67 10.16
CA ASN A 103 -18.83 8.32 9.61
C ASN A 103 -17.43 8.11 9.03
N ILE A 104 -16.59 9.14 8.97
CA ILE A 104 -15.31 9.03 8.28
C ILE A 104 -14.34 8.08 8.98
N PHE A 105 -14.37 8.02 10.31
CA PHE A 105 -13.52 7.13 11.10
C PHE A 105 -13.87 5.66 10.83
N GLU A 106 -15.15 5.29 10.97
CA GLU A 106 -15.62 3.92 10.73
C GLU A 106 -15.39 3.49 9.28
N ASN A 107 -15.60 4.41 8.34
CA ASN A 107 -15.37 4.14 6.92
C ASN A 107 -13.89 3.87 6.62
N ILE A 108 -12.97 4.61 7.24
CA ILE A 108 -11.53 4.40 7.05
C ILE A 108 -11.07 3.12 7.73
N GLU A 109 -11.52 2.86 8.95
CA GLU A 109 -11.19 1.64 9.67
C GLU A 109 -11.67 0.40 8.89
N GLY A 110 -12.93 0.41 8.45
CA GLY A 110 -13.49 -0.66 7.61
C GLY A 110 -12.75 -0.85 6.29
N PHE A 111 -12.41 0.25 5.62
CA PHE A 111 -11.64 0.19 4.38
C PHE A 111 -10.23 -0.38 4.58
N CYS A 112 -9.53 0.04 5.64
CA CYS A 112 -8.22 -0.52 5.98
C CYS A 112 -8.28 -2.01 6.34
N ALA A 113 -9.33 -2.46 7.03
CA ALA A 113 -9.54 -3.87 7.30
C ALA A 113 -9.72 -4.69 6.01
N GLU A 114 -10.46 -4.17 5.06
CA GLU A 114 -10.61 -4.81 3.73
C GLU A 114 -9.29 -4.81 2.95
N LEU A 115 -8.49 -3.73 2.99
CA LEU A 115 -7.17 -3.72 2.35
C LEU A 115 -6.20 -4.73 3.00
N ASN A 116 -6.27 -4.91 4.31
CA ASN A 116 -5.48 -5.93 5.00
C ASN A 116 -5.84 -7.33 4.49
N SER A 117 -7.13 -7.61 4.25
CA SER A 117 -7.56 -8.91 3.73
C SER A 117 -6.98 -9.22 2.33
N ALA A 118 -6.72 -8.20 1.51
CA ALA A 118 -6.04 -8.37 0.23
C ALA A 118 -4.60 -8.89 0.41
N PHE A 119 -3.88 -8.36 1.39
CA PHE A 119 -2.52 -8.85 1.70
C PHE A 119 -2.53 -10.23 2.36
N GLU A 120 -3.53 -10.56 3.16
CA GLU A 120 -3.69 -11.89 3.74
C GLU A 120 -3.94 -12.96 2.69
N THR A 121 -4.68 -12.61 1.62
CA THR A 121 -4.97 -13.51 0.50
C THR A 121 -3.71 -13.87 -0.28
N ASP A 122 -2.77 -12.94 -0.45
CA ASP A 122 -1.49 -13.17 -1.13
C ASP A 122 -0.31 -12.63 -0.32
N TYR A 123 -0.14 -13.18 0.89
CA TYR A 123 0.90 -12.75 1.84
C TYR A 123 2.34 -13.02 1.38
N THR A 124 2.52 -13.79 0.30
CA THR A 124 3.82 -14.09 -0.30
C THR A 124 4.12 -13.28 -1.54
N PHE A 125 3.17 -12.46 -2.02
CA PHE A 125 3.32 -11.69 -3.26
C PHE A 125 3.74 -12.58 -4.43
N ARG A 126 3.02 -13.71 -4.60
CA ARG A 126 3.35 -14.77 -5.58
C ARG A 126 4.77 -15.31 -5.45
N GLY A 127 5.28 -15.41 -4.23
CA GLY A 127 6.61 -15.93 -3.93
C GLY A 127 7.73 -14.90 -3.98
N LEU A 128 7.44 -13.61 -4.23
CA LEU A 128 8.43 -12.54 -4.17
C LEU A 128 8.94 -12.31 -2.75
N VAL A 129 8.10 -12.55 -1.74
CA VAL A 129 8.44 -12.41 -0.34
C VAL A 129 8.12 -13.68 0.45
N LYS A 130 8.69 -13.84 1.61
CA LYS A 130 8.41 -14.98 2.51
C LYS A 130 7.13 -14.74 3.31
N SER A 131 6.90 -13.51 3.72
CA SER A 131 5.68 -13.11 4.42
C SER A 131 5.46 -11.59 4.35
N CYS A 132 4.19 -11.20 4.39
CA CYS A 132 3.75 -9.83 4.59
C CYS A 132 2.70 -9.85 5.70
N VAL A 133 2.96 -9.19 6.82
CA VAL A 133 2.11 -9.23 8.02
C VAL A 133 1.86 -7.81 8.51
N LEU A 134 0.59 -7.46 8.77
CA LEU A 134 0.24 -6.20 9.41
C LEU A 134 0.77 -6.17 10.84
N THR A 135 1.56 -5.16 11.16
CA THR A 135 2.17 -4.99 12.50
C THR A 135 1.57 -3.82 13.27
N GLN A 136 1.06 -2.81 12.55
CA GLN A 136 0.48 -1.63 13.17
C GLN A 136 -0.57 -1.01 12.25
N ALA A 137 -1.66 -0.54 12.86
CA ALA A 137 -2.67 0.27 12.19
C ALA A 137 -3.06 1.45 13.09
N ASP A 138 -2.92 2.66 12.56
CA ASP A 138 -3.25 3.90 13.24
C ASP A 138 -4.34 4.65 12.46
N PHE A 139 -5.34 5.15 13.16
CA PHE A 139 -6.44 5.91 12.57
C PHE A 139 -6.54 7.28 13.20
N SER A 140 -6.72 8.30 12.40
CA SER A 140 -6.89 9.67 12.87
C SER A 140 -7.89 10.43 12.00
N VAL A 141 -8.61 11.35 12.63
CA VAL A 141 -9.54 12.27 11.95
C VAL A 141 -9.16 13.70 12.31
N ASN A 142 -8.98 14.51 11.30
CA ASN A 142 -8.76 15.94 11.45
C ASN A 142 -10.04 16.68 11.04
N THR A 143 -10.61 17.43 11.97
CA THR A 143 -11.87 18.18 11.80
C THR A 143 -11.64 19.68 11.61
N THR A 144 -10.41 20.14 11.47
CA THR A 144 -10.09 21.55 11.18
C THR A 144 -10.40 21.86 9.72
N GLY A 145 -11.59 22.42 9.46
CA GLY A 145 -12.03 22.78 8.12
C GLY A 145 -13.50 22.46 7.90
N GLU A 146 -13.99 22.76 6.69
CA GLU A 146 -15.41 22.51 6.33
C GLU A 146 -15.76 21.01 6.24
N LYS A 147 -14.77 20.18 5.96
CA LYS A 147 -14.93 18.72 5.87
C LYS A 147 -13.85 18.02 6.68
N ALA A 148 -14.23 16.95 7.36
CA ALA A 148 -13.29 16.13 8.09
C ALA A 148 -12.39 15.35 7.12
N ILE A 149 -11.09 15.25 7.45
CA ILE A 149 -10.12 14.41 6.74
C ILE A 149 -9.76 13.25 7.67
N GLY A 150 -10.07 12.05 7.23
CA GLY A 150 -9.67 10.83 7.90
C GLY A 150 -8.41 10.25 7.28
N THR A 151 -7.53 9.72 8.11
CA THR A 151 -6.29 9.06 7.70
C THR A 151 -6.17 7.73 8.40
N GLY A 152 -6.00 6.66 7.63
CA GLY A 152 -5.61 5.33 8.10
C GLY A 152 -4.17 5.05 7.68
N LYS A 153 -3.33 4.64 8.62
CA LYS A 153 -1.93 4.28 8.36
C LYS A 153 -1.72 2.84 8.75
N MET A 154 -1.30 2.02 7.82
CA MET A 154 -0.98 0.62 8.04
C MET A 154 0.51 0.38 7.80
N ILE A 155 1.13 -0.38 8.69
CA ILE A 155 2.53 -0.79 8.60
C ILE A 155 2.59 -2.31 8.54
N PHE A 156 3.18 -2.82 7.46
CA PHE A 156 3.40 -4.25 7.25
C PHE A 156 4.88 -4.58 7.37
N ASP A 157 5.20 -5.64 8.09
CA ASP A 157 6.53 -6.26 8.09
C ASP A 157 6.60 -7.26 6.93
N VAL A 158 7.45 -6.96 5.96
CA VAL A 158 7.67 -7.78 4.77
C VAL A 158 9.01 -8.46 4.87
N LYS A 159 9.03 -9.78 4.96
CA LYS A 159 10.26 -10.57 5.03
C LYS A 159 10.59 -11.15 3.66
N TYR A 160 11.81 -10.91 3.20
CA TYR A 160 12.33 -11.47 1.95
C TYR A 160 13.80 -11.84 2.09
N MET A 161 14.33 -12.57 1.13
CA MET A 161 15.72 -13.00 1.12
C MET A 161 16.36 -12.64 -0.22
N THR A 162 17.65 -12.30 -0.18
CA THR A 162 18.46 -12.07 -1.39
C THR A 162 19.80 -12.76 -1.27
N ALA A 163 20.43 -13.09 -2.40
CA ALA A 163 21.84 -13.48 -2.42
C ALA A 163 22.71 -12.26 -2.13
N ILE A 164 23.85 -12.45 -1.43
CA ILE A 164 24.80 -11.37 -1.16
C ILE A 164 25.29 -10.72 -2.46
N ASP A 165 25.49 -11.53 -3.49
CA ASP A 165 26.05 -11.07 -4.77
C ASP A 165 24.97 -10.50 -5.71
N ASN A 166 23.70 -10.62 -5.38
CA ASN A 166 22.59 -10.14 -6.21
C ASN A 166 21.37 -9.68 -5.38
N CYS A 167 21.41 -8.45 -4.92
CA CYS A 167 20.31 -7.84 -4.18
C CYS A 167 19.07 -7.50 -5.04
N GLN A 168 19.09 -7.82 -6.33
CA GLN A 168 18.00 -7.54 -7.27
C GLN A 168 17.05 -8.73 -7.46
N VAL A 169 17.40 -9.90 -6.92
CA VAL A 169 16.61 -11.12 -7.04
C VAL A 169 16.27 -11.64 -5.64
N SER A 170 14.98 -11.84 -5.39
CA SER A 170 14.51 -12.57 -4.20
C SER A 170 14.77 -14.07 -4.38
N ILE A 171 15.11 -14.75 -3.30
CA ILE A 171 15.36 -16.18 -3.24
C ILE A 171 14.29 -16.85 -2.38
#